data_fa8c6ef7db6d2bf016ee8ef15cacafbb
#
_entry.id   fa8c6ef7db6d2bf016ee8ef15cacafbb
#
_cell.length_a   1.000
_cell.length_b   1.000
_cell.length_c   1.000
_cell.angle_alpha   90.00
_cell.angle_beta   90.00
_cell.angle_gamma   90.00
#
_symmetry.space_group_name_H-M   'P 1'
#
loop_
_entity.id
_entity.type
_entity.pdbx_description
1 polymer ?
#
loop_
_entity_poly.entity_id
_entity_poly.type
_entity_poly.pdbx_seq_one_letter_code
_entity_poly.pdbx_strand_id
1 'polypeptide(L)'
;MVMDLRARRGPTFDAIDAARVHLLSNGSCNGRVGIIGYCIGGGFSLLLAPDRRYVVSGVNYGDVPDDAEAVLRGACPVVASYGAKDRRLKGQATKLERALTVNGVAHDVKEYPVAGHGFLNDHDGKAGAFIAVAGRLLGIHADETAASDARQRIVEFFTRYLKAN
;
A
#
# COMPACT_ATOMS: atom_id res chain seq x y z
N MET A 1 1.11 -6.10 15.92
CA MET A 1 0.91 -5.63 14.51
C MET A 1 -0.55 -5.71 14.07
N VAL A 2 -1.20 -6.89 13.94
CA VAL A 2 -2.65 -6.96 13.55
C VAL A 2 -3.55 -6.23 14.54
N MET A 3 -3.30 -6.38 15.83
CA MET A 3 -4.06 -5.67 16.88
C MET A 3 -3.89 -4.15 16.78
N ASP A 4 -2.65 -3.69 16.51
CA ASP A 4 -2.37 -2.25 16.37
C ASP A 4 -3.09 -1.67 15.16
N LEU A 5 -3.10 -2.40 14.02
CA LEU A 5 -3.82 -1.98 12.83
C LEU A 5 -5.33 -1.81 13.11
N ARG A 6 -5.95 -2.78 13.79
CA ARG A 6 -7.36 -2.71 14.18
C ARG A 6 -7.64 -1.59 15.19
N ALA A 7 -6.74 -1.40 16.15
CA ALA A 7 -6.84 -0.34 17.15
C ALA A 7 -6.47 1.04 16.60
N ARG A 8 -5.89 1.11 15.39
CA ARG A 8 -5.35 2.33 14.74
C ARG A 8 -4.34 3.08 15.61
N ARG A 9 -3.62 2.37 16.47
CA ARG A 9 -2.60 2.88 17.39
C ARG A 9 -1.78 1.72 17.94
N GLY A 10 -0.63 2.04 18.53
CA GLY A 10 0.21 1.09 19.24
C GLY A 10 1.63 1.00 18.69
N PRO A 11 2.46 0.11 19.25
CA PRO A 11 3.91 0.06 19.01
C PRO A 11 4.31 0.02 17.54
N THR A 12 3.48 -0.57 16.66
CA THR A 12 3.78 -0.61 15.23
C THR A 12 3.71 0.79 14.61
N PHE A 13 2.73 1.62 14.99
CA PHE A 13 2.65 3.01 14.54
C PHE A 13 3.82 3.84 15.07
N ASP A 14 4.21 3.62 16.34
CA ASP A 14 5.35 4.31 16.96
C ASP A 14 6.66 3.95 16.24
N ALA A 15 6.85 2.68 15.88
CA ALA A 15 8.03 2.23 15.13
C ALA A 15 8.09 2.83 13.72
N ILE A 16 6.94 2.95 13.03
CA ILE A 16 6.85 3.60 11.71
C ILE A 16 7.20 5.09 11.83
N ASP A 17 6.71 5.76 12.86
CA ASP A 17 7.05 7.17 13.10
C ASP A 17 8.53 7.36 13.45
N ALA A 18 9.11 6.50 14.26
CA ALA A 18 10.54 6.51 14.57
C ALA A 18 11.40 6.35 13.30
N ALA A 19 11.01 5.46 12.39
CA ALA A 19 11.67 5.30 11.09
C ALA A 19 11.57 6.58 10.24
N ARG A 20 10.41 7.24 10.22
CA ARG A 20 10.24 8.54 9.55
C ARG A 20 11.15 9.61 10.13
N VAL A 21 11.20 9.73 11.46
CA VAL A 21 12.10 10.69 12.15
C VAL A 21 13.55 10.43 11.78
N HIS A 22 13.96 9.16 11.78
CA HIS A 22 15.31 8.77 11.38
C HIS A 22 15.62 9.17 9.92
N LEU A 23 14.70 8.97 8.98
CA LEU A 23 14.88 9.42 7.59
C LEU A 23 15.05 10.94 7.49
N LEU A 24 14.27 11.71 8.23
CA LEU A 24 14.33 13.18 8.23
C LEU A 24 15.64 13.71 8.86
N SER A 25 16.26 12.96 9.79
CA SER A 25 17.56 13.33 10.38
C SER A 25 18.74 13.13 9.43
N ASN A 26 18.55 12.42 8.31
CA ASN A 26 19.58 12.24 7.30
C ASN A 26 19.75 13.53 6.48
N GLY A 27 20.95 14.05 6.43
CA GLY A 27 21.26 15.29 5.69
C GLY A 27 21.00 15.25 4.17
N SER A 28 20.80 14.06 3.59
CA SER A 28 20.41 13.87 2.19
C SER A 28 18.90 13.87 1.98
N CYS A 29 18.09 13.93 3.04
CA CYS A 29 16.63 13.95 2.94
C CYS A 29 16.16 15.38 2.61
N ASN A 30 15.31 15.50 1.60
CA ASN A 30 14.71 16.78 1.21
C ASN A 30 13.54 17.22 2.10
N GLY A 31 13.31 16.55 3.23
CA GLY A 31 12.21 16.84 4.16
C GLY A 31 10.85 16.22 3.75
N ARG A 32 10.77 15.49 2.64
CA ARG A 32 9.55 14.86 2.14
C ARG A 32 9.61 13.36 2.32
N VAL A 33 8.68 12.79 3.08
CA VAL A 33 8.62 11.35 3.34
C VAL A 33 7.33 10.78 2.78
N GLY A 34 7.45 9.72 2.00
CA GLY A 34 6.33 8.88 1.58
C GLY A 34 6.27 7.62 2.43
N ILE A 35 5.10 6.98 2.46
CA ILE A 35 4.90 5.69 3.10
C ILE A 35 4.39 4.68 2.09
N ILE A 36 4.93 3.46 2.11
CA ILE A 36 4.45 2.36 1.27
C ILE A 36 4.35 1.10 2.10
N GLY A 37 3.30 0.33 1.86
CA GLY A 37 3.10 -0.93 2.54
C GLY A 37 2.53 -2.03 1.65
N TYR A 38 2.76 -3.27 2.08
CA TYR A 38 2.36 -4.49 1.39
C TYR A 38 1.58 -5.37 2.36
N CYS A 39 0.50 -6.02 1.91
CA CYS A 39 -0.33 -6.87 2.75
C CYS A 39 -0.82 -6.09 4.00
N ILE A 40 -0.54 -6.58 5.21
CA ILE A 40 -0.85 -5.86 6.46
C ILE A 40 -0.20 -4.46 6.50
N GLY A 41 1.02 -4.33 5.93
CA GLY A 41 1.70 -3.04 5.79
C GLY A 41 0.94 -2.06 4.90
N GLY A 42 0.22 -2.55 3.88
CA GLY A 42 -0.68 -1.75 3.05
C GLY A 42 -1.81 -1.13 3.86
N GLY A 43 -2.35 -1.86 4.85
CA GLY A 43 -3.32 -1.31 5.79
C GLY A 43 -2.74 -0.18 6.66
N PHE A 44 -1.49 -0.33 7.14
CA PHE A 44 -0.81 0.74 7.89
C PHE A 44 -0.56 1.98 7.03
N SER A 45 -0.07 1.81 5.79
CA SER A 45 0.17 2.94 4.89
C SER A 45 -1.12 3.69 4.56
N LEU A 46 -2.24 2.97 4.43
CA LEU A 46 -3.56 3.56 4.21
C LEU A 46 -4.03 4.37 5.42
N LEU A 47 -3.93 3.81 6.64
CA LEU A 47 -4.34 4.51 7.87
C LEU A 47 -3.47 5.72 8.19
N LEU A 48 -2.22 5.74 7.72
CA LEU A 48 -1.28 6.86 7.88
C LEU A 48 -1.36 7.88 6.75
N ALA A 49 -2.10 7.62 5.66
CA ALA A 49 -2.26 8.57 4.57
C ALA A 49 -2.86 9.93 5.00
N PRO A 50 -3.79 10.02 5.98
CA PRO A 50 -4.28 11.31 6.50
C PRO A 50 -3.27 12.05 7.38
N ASP A 51 -2.19 11.41 7.79
CA ASP A 51 -1.15 12.06 8.58
C ASP A 51 -0.33 13.01 7.70
N ARG A 52 -0.47 14.30 7.93
CA ARG A 52 0.20 15.37 7.15
C ARG A 52 1.71 15.30 7.15
N ARG A 53 2.30 14.41 7.94
CA ARG A 53 3.75 14.15 7.96
C ARG A 53 4.22 13.28 6.78
N TYR A 54 3.26 12.68 6.03
CA TYR A 54 3.53 11.95 4.79
C TYR A 54 2.98 12.71 3.59
N VAL A 55 3.74 12.74 2.50
CA VAL A 55 3.36 13.47 1.28
C VAL A 55 2.79 12.59 0.19
N VAL A 56 2.91 11.27 0.33
CA VAL A 56 2.38 10.25 -0.58
C VAL A 56 2.27 8.91 0.12
N SER A 57 1.25 8.12 -0.21
CA SER A 57 1.04 6.77 0.32
C SER A 57 0.91 5.74 -0.81
N GLY A 58 1.57 4.59 -0.63
CA GLY A 58 1.46 3.40 -1.49
C GLY A 58 0.78 2.25 -0.74
N VAL A 59 -0.32 1.75 -1.29
CA VAL A 59 -1.16 0.71 -0.68
C VAL A 59 -1.19 -0.52 -1.58
N ASN A 60 -0.43 -1.56 -1.24
CA ASN A 60 -0.39 -2.77 -2.04
C ASN A 60 -1.12 -3.91 -1.31
N TYR A 61 -2.24 -4.36 -1.92
CA TYR A 61 -3.12 -5.42 -1.39
C TYR A 61 -3.34 -5.34 0.14
N GLY A 62 -3.58 -4.12 0.65
CA GLY A 62 -3.93 -3.83 2.04
C GLY A 62 -5.44 -3.82 2.28
N ASP A 63 -5.87 -4.19 3.48
CA ASP A 63 -7.28 -4.07 3.87
C ASP A 63 -7.72 -2.60 3.91
N VAL A 64 -8.91 -2.32 3.39
CA VAL A 64 -9.56 -1.01 3.42
C VAL A 64 -10.62 -1.01 4.51
N PRO A 65 -10.57 -0.12 5.52
CA PRO A 65 -11.53 -0.09 6.61
C PRO A 65 -12.95 0.23 6.12
N ASP A 66 -13.96 -0.23 6.85
CA ASP A 66 -15.36 -0.02 6.44
C ASP A 66 -15.77 1.45 6.46
N ASP A 67 -15.16 2.23 7.33
CA ASP A 67 -15.32 3.67 7.45
C ASP A 67 -14.28 4.47 6.64
N ALA A 68 -13.77 3.91 5.52
CA ALA A 68 -12.70 4.50 4.71
C ALA A 68 -12.98 5.95 4.29
N GLU A 69 -14.24 6.29 3.94
CA GLU A 69 -14.61 7.66 3.56
C GLU A 69 -14.36 8.66 4.71
N ALA A 70 -14.60 8.23 5.96
CA ALA A 70 -14.33 9.07 7.12
C ALA A 70 -12.83 9.12 7.46
N VAL A 71 -12.17 7.97 7.41
CA VAL A 71 -10.74 7.82 7.75
C VAL A 71 -9.85 8.59 6.79
N LEU A 72 -10.17 8.60 5.48
CA LEU A 72 -9.30 9.19 4.44
C LEU A 72 -9.53 10.68 4.19
N ARG A 73 -10.26 11.36 5.06
CA ARG A 73 -10.40 12.82 4.97
C ARG A 73 -9.04 13.50 5.15
N GLY A 74 -8.66 14.29 4.15
CA GLY A 74 -7.38 15.01 4.15
C GLY A 74 -6.16 14.11 3.92
N ALA A 75 -6.36 12.89 3.42
CA ALA A 75 -5.26 12.00 3.08
C ALA A 75 -4.33 12.63 2.03
N CYS A 76 -3.05 12.31 2.12
CA CYS A 76 -2.10 12.60 1.05
C CYS A 76 -2.45 11.76 -0.21
N PRO A 77 -1.88 12.10 -1.39
CA PRO A 77 -2.04 11.32 -2.60
C PRO A 77 -1.74 9.82 -2.41
N VAL A 78 -2.59 8.95 -3.00
CA VAL A 78 -2.52 7.49 -2.81
C VAL A 78 -2.37 6.77 -4.15
N VAL A 79 -1.35 5.91 -4.27
CA VAL A 79 -1.28 4.89 -5.31
C VAL A 79 -1.58 3.52 -4.71
N ALA A 80 -2.45 2.73 -5.37
CA ALA A 80 -2.83 1.44 -4.82
C ALA A 80 -2.86 0.33 -5.89
N SER A 81 -2.52 -0.88 -5.48
CA SER A 81 -2.46 -2.05 -6.35
C SER A 81 -3.10 -3.27 -5.68
N TYR A 82 -4.07 -3.88 -6.37
CA TYR A 82 -4.82 -5.04 -5.92
C TYR A 82 -4.84 -6.13 -6.98
N GLY A 83 -4.98 -7.38 -6.57
CA GLY A 83 -5.15 -8.51 -7.48
C GLY A 83 -6.60 -9.01 -7.47
N ALA A 84 -7.27 -9.11 -8.64
CA ALA A 84 -8.66 -9.56 -8.72
C ALA A 84 -8.85 -11.04 -8.32
N LYS A 85 -7.78 -11.85 -8.34
CA LYS A 85 -7.80 -13.24 -7.87
C LYS A 85 -7.60 -13.37 -6.35
N ASP A 86 -7.30 -12.28 -5.65
CA ASP A 86 -7.27 -12.25 -4.20
C ASP A 86 -8.70 -12.25 -3.63
N ARG A 87 -9.20 -13.45 -3.32
CA ARG A 87 -10.57 -13.62 -2.83
C ARG A 87 -10.82 -12.90 -1.49
N ARG A 88 -9.77 -12.72 -0.69
CA ARG A 88 -9.85 -12.09 0.63
C ARG A 88 -10.05 -10.58 0.52
N LEU A 89 -9.49 -9.97 -0.53
CA LEU A 89 -9.56 -8.54 -0.78
C LEU A 89 -10.54 -8.17 -1.90
N LYS A 90 -11.48 -9.04 -2.23
CA LYS A 90 -12.48 -8.78 -3.27
C LYS A 90 -13.25 -7.49 -2.97
N GLY A 91 -13.28 -6.58 -3.94
CA GLY A 91 -13.98 -5.29 -3.84
C GLY A 91 -13.23 -4.20 -3.06
N GLN A 92 -12.05 -4.49 -2.51
CA GLN A 92 -11.29 -3.50 -1.76
C GLN A 92 -10.75 -2.37 -2.65
N ALA A 93 -10.37 -2.67 -3.88
CA ALA A 93 -9.95 -1.66 -4.87
C ALA A 93 -11.08 -0.64 -5.12
N THR A 94 -12.28 -1.13 -5.45
CA THR A 94 -13.46 -0.28 -5.69
C THR A 94 -13.85 0.54 -4.46
N LYS A 95 -13.77 -0.08 -3.26
CA LYS A 95 -14.06 0.60 -1.99
C LYS A 95 -13.07 1.75 -1.75
N LEU A 96 -11.78 1.51 -1.99
CA LEU A 96 -10.73 2.51 -1.83
C LEU A 96 -10.89 3.65 -2.84
N GLU A 97 -11.07 3.31 -4.12
CA GLU A 97 -11.30 4.27 -5.22
C GLU A 97 -12.44 5.23 -4.86
N ARG A 98 -13.58 4.67 -4.44
CA ARG A 98 -14.73 5.47 -4.02
C ARG A 98 -14.40 6.40 -2.85
N ALA A 99 -13.76 5.89 -1.81
CA ALA A 99 -13.45 6.68 -0.62
C ALA A 99 -12.49 7.84 -0.93
N LEU A 100 -11.49 7.62 -1.80
CA LEU A 100 -10.55 8.65 -2.23
C LEU A 100 -11.23 9.69 -3.13
N THR A 101 -12.08 9.25 -4.06
CA THR A 101 -12.87 10.13 -4.95
C THR A 101 -13.78 11.05 -4.14
N VAL A 102 -14.55 10.52 -3.19
CA VAL A 102 -15.46 11.30 -2.32
C VAL A 102 -14.69 12.37 -1.52
N ASN A 103 -13.47 12.07 -1.11
CA ASN A 103 -12.62 13.00 -0.37
C ASN A 103 -11.80 13.95 -1.26
N GLY A 104 -11.90 13.86 -2.59
CA GLY A 104 -11.12 14.68 -3.52
C GLY A 104 -9.61 14.43 -3.44
N VAL A 105 -9.19 13.26 -2.96
CA VAL A 105 -7.78 12.87 -2.84
C VAL A 105 -7.25 12.48 -4.22
N ALA A 106 -6.09 13.00 -4.61
CA ALA A 106 -5.39 12.56 -5.82
C ALA A 106 -4.97 11.10 -5.67
N HIS A 107 -5.39 10.23 -6.60
CA HIS A 107 -5.13 8.80 -6.47
C HIS A 107 -4.97 8.10 -7.81
N ASP A 108 -4.38 6.90 -7.75
CA ASP A 108 -4.28 5.94 -8.84
C ASP A 108 -4.47 4.53 -8.25
N VAL A 109 -5.70 4.02 -8.33
CA VAL A 109 -6.06 2.68 -7.83
C VAL A 109 -6.21 1.74 -9.01
N LYS A 110 -5.50 0.60 -9.00
CA LYS A 110 -5.58 -0.39 -10.08
C LYS A 110 -5.77 -1.79 -9.52
N GLU A 111 -6.73 -2.51 -10.08
CA GLU A 111 -6.95 -3.93 -9.85
C GLU A 111 -6.49 -4.73 -11.07
N TYR A 112 -5.60 -5.71 -10.86
CA TYR A 112 -5.02 -6.54 -11.92
C TYR A 112 -5.80 -7.83 -12.08
N PRO A 113 -6.41 -8.10 -13.25
CA PRO A 113 -7.37 -9.20 -13.44
C PRO A 113 -6.82 -10.59 -13.16
N VAL A 114 -5.51 -10.78 -13.39
CA VAL A 114 -4.85 -12.09 -13.31
C VAL A 114 -3.98 -12.26 -12.07
N ALA A 115 -3.71 -11.17 -11.33
CA ALA A 115 -2.87 -11.18 -10.15
C ALA A 115 -3.63 -11.68 -8.89
N GLY A 116 -2.91 -12.34 -8.01
CA GLY A 116 -3.40 -12.76 -6.69
C GLY A 116 -2.81 -11.93 -5.56
N HIS A 117 -3.00 -12.39 -4.30
CA HIS A 117 -2.39 -11.76 -3.14
C HIS A 117 -0.86 -11.81 -3.22
N GLY A 118 -0.18 -10.71 -2.90
CA GLY A 118 1.28 -10.68 -2.82
C GLY A 118 1.99 -10.72 -4.18
N PHE A 119 1.31 -10.39 -5.28
CA PHE A 119 1.88 -10.46 -6.64
C PHE A 119 3.11 -9.56 -6.85
N LEU A 120 3.32 -8.55 -6.00
CA LEU A 120 4.51 -7.68 -6.00
C LEU A 120 5.70 -8.27 -5.23
N ASN A 121 5.51 -9.40 -4.53
CA ASN A 121 6.60 -10.03 -3.82
C ASN A 121 7.52 -10.75 -4.81
N ASP A 122 8.83 -10.63 -4.60
CA ASP A 122 9.82 -11.39 -5.35
C ASP A 122 9.80 -12.86 -4.88
N HIS A 123 9.49 -13.78 -5.78
CA HIS A 123 9.36 -15.20 -5.46
C HIS A 123 10.54 -16.04 -5.97
N ASP A 124 11.66 -15.42 -6.35
CA ASP A 124 12.84 -16.05 -6.98
C ASP A 124 13.71 -16.88 -6.01
N GLY A 125 13.26 -17.19 -4.79
CA GLY A 125 13.99 -18.02 -3.83
C GLY A 125 13.61 -19.51 -3.89
N LYS A 126 14.51 -20.40 -3.38
CA LYS A 126 14.25 -21.86 -3.23
C LYS A 126 13.00 -22.19 -2.40
N ALA A 127 12.50 -21.26 -1.58
CA ALA A 127 11.20 -21.32 -0.92
C ALA A 127 10.03 -21.10 -1.90
N GLY A 128 10.29 -20.50 -3.07
CA GLY A 128 9.29 -20.13 -4.06
C GLY A 128 8.52 -21.30 -4.65
N ALA A 129 9.14 -22.47 -4.85
CA ALA A 129 8.47 -23.63 -5.44
C ALA A 129 7.39 -24.23 -4.50
N PHE A 130 7.66 -24.31 -3.19
CA PHE A 130 6.70 -24.78 -2.20
C PHE A 130 5.59 -23.75 -1.96
N ILE A 131 5.97 -22.48 -1.90
CA ILE A 131 5.05 -21.33 -1.79
C ILE A 131 4.19 -21.22 -3.06
N ALA A 132 4.74 -21.50 -4.25
CA ALA A 132 3.99 -21.46 -5.51
C ALA A 132 2.90 -22.53 -5.59
N VAL A 133 3.15 -23.74 -5.07
CA VAL A 133 2.15 -24.83 -5.04
C VAL A 133 1.08 -24.58 -3.96
N ALA A 134 1.48 -24.23 -2.75
CA ALA A 134 0.56 -23.86 -1.66
C ALA A 134 -0.16 -22.54 -1.97
N GLY A 135 0.54 -21.60 -2.63
CA GLY A 135 0.01 -20.31 -3.02
C GLY A 135 -1.10 -20.39 -4.07
N ARG A 136 -1.03 -21.35 -5.01
CA ARG A 136 -2.12 -21.60 -5.98
C ARG A 136 -3.44 -21.98 -5.29
N LEU A 137 -3.38 -22.73 -4.19
CA LEU A 137 -4.55 -23.08 -3.39
C LEU A 137 -5.07 -21.88 -2.58
N LEU A 138 -4.21 -20.93 -2.22
CA LEU A 138 -4.53 -19.75 -1.41
C LEU A 138 -4.76 -18.47 -2.25
N GLY A 139 -4.74 -18.56 -3.58
CA GLY A 139 -4.93 -17.39 -4.47
C GLY A 139 -3.70 -16.45 -4.52
N ILE A 140 -2.53 -16.95 -4.12
CA ILE A 140 -1.25 -16.24 -4.29
C ILE A 140 -0.76 -16.58 -5.71
N HIS A 141 -0.94 -15.65 -6.63
CA HIS A 141 -0.47 -15.77 -8.01
C HIS A 141 0.52 -14.66 -8.31
N ALA A 142 1.77 -15.02 -8.51
CA ALA A 142 2.74 -14.13 -9.11
C ALA A 142 2.33 -13.84 -10.56
N ASP A 143 2.36 -12.58 -10.93
CA ASP A 143 2.17 -12.12 -12.31
C ASP A 143 3.19 -11.02 -12.57
N GLU A 144 4.26 -11.36 -13.29
CA GLU A 144 5.38 -10.44 -13.51
C GLU A 144 4.96 -9.21 -14.32
N THR A 145 4.02 -9.36 -15.26
CA THR A 145 3.51 -8.22 -16.03
C THR A 145 2.76 -7.25 -15.12
N ALA A 146 1.88 -7.77 -14.27
CA ALA A 146 1.17 -6.96 -13.28
C ALA A 146 2.14 -6.34 -12.25
N ALA A 147 3.14 -7.10 -11.82
CA ALA A 147 4.15 -6.64 -10.88
C ALA A 147 5.02 -5.51 -11.47
N SER A 148 5.47 -5.67 -12.72
CA SER A 148 6.26 -4.66 -13.44
C SER A 148 5.47 -3.35 -13.61
N ASP A 149 4.24 -3.44 -14.09
CA ASP A 149 3.36 -2.27 -14.25
C ASP A 149 3.08 -1.58 -12.89
N ALA A 150 2.78 -2.35 -11.85
CA ALA A 150 2.53 -1.79 -10.53
C ALA A 150 3.78 -1.09 -9.95
N ARG A 151 4.98 -1.68 -10.09
CA ARG A 151 6.25 -1.07 -9.67
C ARG A 151 6.49 0.25 -10.42
N GLN A 152 6.28 0.26 -11.74
CA GLN A 152 6.45 1.47 -12.56
C GLN A 152 5.49 2.58 -12.10
N ARG A 153 4.19 2.28 -11.94
CA ARG A 153 3.19 3.24 -11.44
C ARG A 153 3.55 3.80 -10.07
N ILE A 154 4.00 2.94 -9.15
CA ILE A 154 4.44 3.36 -7.81
C ILE A 154 5.61 4.33 -7.91
N VAL A 155 6.64 4.01 -8.70
CA VAL A 155 7.83 4.86 -8.87
C VAL A 155 7.45 6.22 -9.47
N GLU A 156 6.64 6.23 -10.52
CA GLU A 156 6.18 7.47 -11.17
C GLU A 156 5.35 8.34 -10.22
N PHE A 157 4.41 7.71 -9.50
CA PHE A 157 3.55 8.41 -8.56
C PHE A 157 4.35 8.98 -7.37
N PHE A 158 5.22 8.19 -6.75
CA PHE A 158 6.09 8.64 -5.67
C PHE A 158 7.05 9.74 -6.13
N THR A 159 7.63 9.61 -7.33
CA THR A 159 8.52 10.63 -7.90
C THR A 159 7.82 11.98 -8.02
N ARG A 160 6.57 12.00 -8.47
CA ARG A 160 5.77 13.23 -8.60
C ARG A 160 5.63 13.98 -7.28
N TYR A 161 5.38 13.26 -6.19
CA TYR A 161 5.11 13.89 -4.89
C TYR A 161 6.35 14.04 -4.01
N LEU A 162 7.37 13.21 -4.16
CA LEU A 162 8.62 13.34 -3.39
C LEU A 162 9.59 14.37 -3.96
N LYS A 163 9.58 14.58 -5.29
CA LYS A 163 10.45 15.56 -5.97
C LYS A 163 9.77 16.91 -6.28
N ALA A 164 8.50 17.09 -5.90
CA ALA A 164 7.86 18.40 -6.08
C ALA A 164 8.58 19.46 -5.26
N ASN A 165 8.97 20.54 -5.95
CA ASN A 165 9.58 21.73 -5.35
C ASN A 165 8.57 22.50 -4.52
#